data_623eb4b56ac49c798212ed260b71822d
#
_entry.id   623eb4b56ac49c798212ed260b71822d
#
_cell.length_a   1.000
_cell.length_b   1.000
_cell.length_c   1.000
_cell.angle_alpha   90.00
_cell.angle_beta   90.00
_cell.angle_gamma   90.00
#
_symmetry.space_group_name_H-M   'P 1'
#
loop_
_entity.id
_entity.type
_entity.pdbx_description
1 polymer ?
#
loop_
_entity_poly.entity_id
_entity_poly.type
_entity_poly.pdbx_seq_one_letter_code
_entity_poly.pdbx_strand_id
1 'polypeptide(L)'
;MSNKLTHFAIHIDDIERAKSFYDGVFDWGFNSYGQADFLQIKADKSETGELIGALQARKFSPVSEKLIGLECTIGVENLDEIVERVKNNGGQLLLPKTAIPYVGWIAKFLDTEGNLICAMQYDNSAR
;
A
#
# COMPACT_ATOMS: atom_id res chain seq x y z
N MET A 1 4.00 -26.14 -11.96
CA MET A 1 3.63 -24.76 -11.62
C MET A 1 3.60 -24.62 -10.10
N SER A 2 4.34 -23.68 -9.54
CA SER A 2 4.32 -23.44 -8.10
C SER A 2 3.11 -22.57 -7.72
N ASN A 3 2.62 -22.75 -6.49
CA ASN A 3 1.52 -21.94 -5.94
C ASN A 3 2.12 -20.70 -5.28
N LYS A 4 2.09 -19.57 -5.96
CA LYS A 4 2.66 -18.33 -5.43
C LYS A 4 1.62 -17.21 -5.47
N LEU A 5 1.79 -16.25 -4.59
CA LEU A 5 0.97 -15.04 -4.61
C LEU A 5 1.31 -14.25 -5.87
N THR A 6 0.30 -13.95 -6.70
CA THR A 6 0.53 -13.27 -7.98
C THR A 6 -0.10 -11.89 -8.06
N HIS A 7 -1.00 -11.54 -7.14
CA HIS A 7 -1.75 -10.29 -7.19
C HIS A 7 -2.31 -9.99 -5.81
N PHE A 8 -2.49 -8.72 -5.49
CA PHE A 8 -3.22 -8.31 -4.30
C PHE A 8 -4.22 -7.23 -4.66
N ALA A 9 -5.26 -7.09 -3.86
CA ALA A 9 -6.22 -6.02 -4.00
C ALA A 9 -6.31 -5.25 -2.68
N ILE A 10 -6.24 -3.94 -2.78
CA ILE A 10 -6.49 -3.05 -1.65
C ILE A 10 -7.95 -2.62 -1.76
N HIS A 11 -8.74 -2.95 -0.74
CA HIS A 11 -10.15 -2.61 -0.73
C HIS A 11 -10.34 -1.16 -0.36
N ILE A 12 -11.12 -0.44 -1.16
CA ILE A 12 -11.30 1.00 -0.98
C ILE A 12 -12.78 1.37 -0.98
N ASP A 13 -13.10 2.46 -0.32
CA ASP A 13 -14.45 3.02 -0.30
C ASP A 13 -14.58 4.16 -1.30
N ASP A 14 -13.54 4.96 -1.46
CA ASP A 14 -13.50 6.10 -2.39
C ASP A 14 -12.22 6.01 -3.22
N ILE A 15 -12.39 5.72 -4.52
CA ILE A 15 -11.25 5.44 -5.40
C ILE A 15 -10.36 6.66 -5.62
N GLU A 16 -10.95 7.86 -5.74
CA GLU A 16 -10.15 9.06 -5.94
C GLU A 16 -9.33 9.41 -4.70
N ARG A 17 -9.93 9.24 -3.52
CA ARG A 17 -9.24 9.47 -2.26
C ARG A 17 -8.10 8.47 -2.06
N ALA A 18 -8.34 7.19 -2.33
CA ALA A 18 -7.32 6.16 -2.22
C ALA A 18 -6.18 6.38 -3.21
N LYS A 19 -6.51 6.67 -4.48
CA LYS A 19 -5.53 6.96 -5.51
C LYS A 19 -4.64 8.14 -5.10
N SER A 20 -5.25 9.21 -4.61
CA SER A 20 -4.51 10.39 -4.17
C SER A 20 -3.55 10.07 -3.03
N PHE A 21 -3.98 9.25 -2.08
CA PHE A 21 -3.13 8.82 -0.97
C PHE A 21 -1.90 8.05 -1.48
N TYR A 22 -2.12 6.99 -2.25
CA TYR A 22 -1.03 6.13 -2.71
C TYR A 22 -0.10 6.82 -3.70
N ASP A 23 -0.63 7.72 -4.52
CA ASP A 23 0.19 8.58 -5.37
C ASP A 23 1.08 9.50 -4.51
N GLY A 24 0.49 10.12 -3.51
CA GLY A 24 1.22 11.08 -2.66
C GLY A 24 2.28 10.42 -1.77
N VAL A 25 2.07 9.19 -1.36
CA VAL A 25 2.99 8.50 -0.45
C VAL A 25 4.06 7.71 -1.21
N PHE A 26 3.67 6.90 -2.20
CA PHE A 26 4.57 5.93 -2.84
C PHE A 26 4.88 6.24 -4.30
N ASP A 27 4.31 7.26 -4.87
CA ASP A 27 4.48 7.61 -6.29
C ASP A 27 4.06 6.47 -7.24
N TRP A 28 3.05 5.71 -6.86
CA TRP A 28 2.54 4.65 -7.72
C TRP A 28 1.81 5.20 -8.94
N GLY A 29 1.87 4.45 -10.03
CA GLY A 29 1.06 4.72 -11.21
C GLY A 29 -0.24 3.90 -11.17
N PHE A 30 -1.25 4.38 -11.90
CA PHE A 30 -2.55 3.72 -11.93
C PHE A 30 -3.06 3.63 -13.35
N ASN A 31 -3.62 2.46 -13.72
CA ASN A 31 -4.26 2.25 -15.01
C ASN A 31 -5.73 1.92 -14.81
N SER A 32 -6.58 2.64 -15.53
CA SER A 32 -7.99 2.26 -15.62
C SER A 32 -8.13 0.97 -16.43
N TYR A 33 -8.98 0.07 -15.96
CA TYR A 33 -9.19 -1.23 -16.62
C TYR A 33 -10.69 -1.52 -16.70
N GLY A 34 -11.38 -0.81 -17.57
CA GLY A 34 -12.76 -1.11 -17.95
C GLY A 34 -13.85 -0.82 -16.94
N GLN A 35 -13.54 -0.69 -15.66
CA GLN A 35 -14.51 -0.45 -14.59
C GLN A 35 -14.19 0.82 -13.83
N ALA A 36 -15.25 1.52 -13.38
CA ALA A 36 -15.08 2.81 -12.71
C ALA A 36 -14.35 2.71 -11.37
N ASP A 37 -14.66 1.73 -10.56
CA ASP A 37 -14.15 1.63 -9.20
C ASP A 37 -13.07 0.54 -9.05
N PHE A 38 -12.23 0.45 -10.10
CA PHE A 38 -11.13 -0.51 -10.15
C PHE A 38 -9.97 0.14 -10.90
N LEU A 39 -8.80 0.21 -10.26
CA LEU A 39 -7.58 0.71 -10.87
C LEU A 39 -6.46 -0.29 -10.64
N GLN A 40 -5.75 -0.63 -11.72
CA GLN A 40 -4.51 -1.40 -11.58
C GLN A 40 -3.43 -0.50 -11.00
N ILE A 41 -2.60 -1.08 -10.13
CA ILE A 41 -1.48 -0.39 -9.50
C ILE A 41 -0.19 -0.77 -10.22
N LYS A 42 0.58 0.23 -10.64
CA LYS A 42 1.93 0.05 -11.16
C LYS A 42 2.94 0.50 -10.11
N ALA A 43 4.07 -0.19 -10.05
CA ALA A 43 5.13 0.12 -9.09
C ALA A 43 5.71 1.53 -9.27
N ASP A 44 5.60 2.09 -10.49
CA ASP A 44 6.00 3.46 -10.78
C ASP A 44 5.12 4.04 -11.89
N LYS A 45 5.37 5.30 -12.24
CA LYS A 45 4.54 6.02 -13.22
C LYS A 45 4.98 5.83 -14.66
N SER A 46 6.02 5.04 -14.92
CA SER A 46 6.48 4.78 -16.29
C SER A 46 5.48 3.89 -17.03
N GLU A 47 5.53 3.93 -18.37
CA GLU A 47 4.68 3.07 -19.19
C GLU A 47 5.00 1.59 -18.99
N THR A 48 6.24 1.28 -18.63
CA THR A 48 6.71 -0.09 -18.41
C THR A 48 6.70 -0.48 -16.93
N GLY A 49 6.09 0.34 -16.07
CA GLY A 49 5.98 0.04 -14.65
C GLY A 49 5.32 -1.31 -14.41
N GLU A 50 5.89 -2.10 -13.51
CA GLU A 50 5.35 -3.41 -13.17
C GLU A 50 3.97 -3.29 -12.53
N LEU A 51 3.01 -4.09 -12.99
CA LEU A 51 1.69 -4.20 -12.37
C LEU A 51 1.83 -5.06 -11.11
N ILE A 52 1.49 -4.50 -9.97
CA ILE A 52 1.66 -5.18 -8.69
C ILE A 52 0.35 -5.55 -8.00
N GLY A 53 -0.74 -4.88 -8.33
CA GLY A 53 -2.02 -5.15 -7.70
C GLY A 53 -3.11 -4.23 -8.21
N ALA A 54 -4.12 -4.01 -7.39
CA ALA A 54 -5.24 -3.14 -7.75
C ALA A 54 -5.83 -2.42 -6.54
N LEU A 55 -6.40 -1.25 -6.78
CA LEU A 55 -7.38 -0.64 -5.89
C LEU A 55 -8.75 -1.12 -6.36
N GLN A 56 -9.52 -1.70 -5.47
CA GLN A 56 -10.80 -2.32 -5.81
C GLN A 56 -11.87 -1.89 -4.82
N ALA A 57 -12.99 -1.40 -5.34
CA ALA A 57 -14.08 -0.96 -4.49
C ALA A 57 -14.59 -2.12 -3.62
N ARG A 58 -14.84 -1.80 -2.36
CA ARG A 58 -15.33 -2.76 -1.38
C ARG A 58 -16.66 -3.38 -1.78
N LYS A 59 -17.46 -2.62 -2.54
CA LYS A 59 -18.76 -3.12 -3.03
C LYS A 59 -18.65 -4.36 -3.95
N PHE A 60 -17.45 -4.64 -4.49
CA PHE A 60 -17.23 -5.83 -5.30
C PHE A 60 -16.89 -7.06 -4.46
N SER A 61 -16.68 -6.87 -3.17
CA SER A 61 -16.39 -7.99 -2.27
C SER A 61 -17.69 -8.72 -1.89
N PRO A 62 -17.66 -10.05 -1.82
CA PRO A 62 -18.80 -10.80 -1.29
C PRO A 62 -18.99 -10.64 0.22
N VAL A 63 -18.05 -9.96 0.88
CA VAL A 63 -18.10 -9.70 2.32
C VAL A 63 -18.38 -8.23 2.55
N SER A 64 -19.43 -7.92 3.33
CA SER A 64 -19.86 -6.54 3.55
C SER A 64 -19.02 -5.79 4.61
N GLU A 65 -18.26 -6.52 5.41
CA GLU A 65 -17.44 -5.93 6.47
C GLU A 65 -16.05 -5.57 5.95
N LYS A 66 -15.35 -4.68 6.66
CA LYS A 66 -13.95 -4.40 6.34
C LYS A 66 -13.12 -5.63 6.64
N LEU A 67 -12.38 -6.08 5.63
CA LEU A 67 -11.55 -7.27 5.75
C LEU A 67 -10.24 -6.91 6.45
N ILE A 68 -9.88 -7.67 7.45
CA ILE A 68 -8.58 -7.59 8.12
C ILE A 68 -8.02 -9.01 8.11
N GLY A 69 -7.16 -9.34 7.16
CA GLY A 69 -6.64 -10.69 7.06
C GLY A 69 -5.21 -10.77 6.57
N LEU A 70 -4.86 -9.91 5.65
CA LEU A 70 -3.51 -9.85 5.11
C LEU A 70 -2.93 -8.47 5.35
N GLU A 71 -1.64 -8.42 5.64
CA GLU A 71 -0.90 -7.20 5.83
C GLU A 71 0.11 -7.07 4.70
N CYS A 72 0.01 -6.00 3.92
CA CYS A 72 0.94 -5.73 2.84
C CYS A 72 2.14 -4.97 3.38
N THR A 73 3.34 -5.37 2.96
CA THR A 73 4.57 -4.66 3.28
C THR A 73 5.15 -4.06 2.00
N ILE A 74 5.39 -2.76 2.03
CA ILE A 74 5.96 -2.02 0.91
C ILE A 74 7.40 -1.66 1.26
N GLY A 75 8.34 -2.12 0.42
CA GLY A 75 9.75 -1.78 0.58
C GLY A 75 10.00 -0.35 0.15
N VAL A 76 10.69 0.43 0.99
CA VAL A 76 10.97 1.85 0.75
C VAL A 76 12.45 2.14 1.01
N GLU A 77 12.97 3.19 0.39
CA GLU A 77 14.37 3.58 0.57
C GLU A 77 14.59 4.44 1.82
N ASN A 78 13.62 5.29 2.16
CA ASN A 78 13.73 6.23 3.28
C ASN A 78 12.43 6.20 4.08
N LEU A 79 12.43 5.44 5.17
CA LEU A 79 11.24 5.27 5.98
C LEU A 79 10.79 6.56 6.66
N ASP A 80 11.74 7.39 7.11
CA ASP A 80 11.40 8.65 7.78
C ASP A 80 10.61 9.57 6.84
N GLU A 81 11.03 9.65 5.58
CA GLU A 81 10.30 10.42 4.57
C GLU A 81 8.91 9.87 4.31
N ILE A 82 8.79 8.53 4.23
CA ILE A 82 7.49 7.89 4.01
C ILE A 82 6.53 8.16 5.16
N VAL A 83 7.01 8.11 6.40
CA VAL A 83 6.18 8.40 7.58
C VAL A 83 5.60 9.82 7.48
N GLU A 84 6.43 10.79 7.08
CA GLU A 84 5.93 12.17 6.90
C GLU A 84 4.91 12.26 5.78
N ARG A 85 5.13 11.56 4.66
CA ARG A 85 4.18 11.53 3.54
C ARG A 85 2.85 10.89 3.94
N VAL A 86 2.89 9.83 4.74
CA VAL A 86 1.66 9.20 5.25
C VAL A 86 0.82 10.21 6.01
N LYS A 87 1.43 10.94 6.94
CA LYS A 87 0.73 11.95 7.73
C LYS A 87 0.18 13.07 6.85
N ASN A 88 0.98 13.53 5.88
CA ASN A 88 0.58 14.64 5.01
C ASN A 88 -0.50 14.26 4.01
N ASN A 89 -0.73 12.98 3.77
CA ASN A 89 -1.70 12.48 2.80
C ASN A 89 -2.92 11.79 3.44
N GLY A 90 -3.13 12.01 4.73
CA GLY A 90 -4.35 11.57 5.40
C GLY A 90 -4.30 10.19 6.02
N GLY A 91 -3.14 9.55 6.02
CA GLY A 91 -2.96 8.29 6.73
C GLY A 91 -2.75 8.49 8.22
N GLN A 92 -2.90 7.43 8.99
CA GLN A 92 -2.73 7.45 10.44
C GLN A 92 -1.62 6.50 10.85
N LEU A 93 -0.56 7.04 11.44
CA LEU A 93 0.55 6.22 11.94
C LEU A 93 0.10 5.47 13.19
N LEU A 94 0.26 4.15 13.19
CA LEU A 94 -0.09 3.29 14.32
C LEU A 94 1.15 2.75 15.03
N LEU A 95 2.16 2.33 14.28
CA LEU A 95 3.43 1.90 14.82
C LEU A 95 4.52 2.79 14.25
N PRO A 96 5.20 3.60 15.08
CA PRO A 96 6.29 4.45 14.59
C PRO A 96 7.49 3.61 14.18
N LYS A 97 8.48 4.23 13.54
CA LYS A 97 9.69 3.57 13.10
C LYS A 97 10.29 2.72 14.22
N THR A 98 10.39 1.42 13.97
CA THR A 98 10.82 0.42 14.94
C THR A 98 11.81 -0.51 14.25
N ALA A 99 12.90 -0.85 14.95
CA ALA A 99 13.87 -1.79 14.42
C ALA A 99 13.33 -3.22 14.50
N ILE A 100 13.49 -3.96 13.40
CA ILE A 100 13.47 -5.42 13.43
C ILE A 100 14.94 -5.82 13.29
N PRO A 101 15.56 -6.30 14.40
CA PRO A 101 17.01 -6.51 14.40
C PRO A 101 17.47 -7.37 13.23
N TYR A 102 18.52 -6.90 12.54
CA TYR A 102 19.15 -7.56 11.39
C TYR A 102 18.30 -7.61 10.12
N VAL A 103 17.07 -7.06 10.13
CA VAL A 103 16.16 -7.06 8.99
C VAL A 103 15.98 -5.65 8.44
N GLY A 104 15.56 -4.72 9.29
CA GLY A 104 15.31 -3.36 8.85
C GLY A 104 14.50 -2.54 9.82
N TRP A 105 13.96 -1.44 9.31
CA TRP A 105 13.14 -0.50 10.04
C TRP A 105 11.71 -0.56 9.50
N ILE A 106 10.75 -0.69 10.38
CA ILE A 106 9.35 -0.89 10.02
C ILE A 106 8.50 0.22 10.63
N ALA A 107 7.48 0.63 9.89
CA ALA A 107 6.40 1.46 10.42
C ALA A 107 5.08 0.91 9.88
N LYS A 108 4.01 1.06 10.65
CA LYS A 108 2.68 0.62 10.26
C LYS A 108 1.70 1.76 10.37
N PHE A 109 0.77 1.80 9.44
CA PHE A 109 -0.20 2.89 9.38
C PHE A 109 -1.51 2.42 8.76
N LEU A 110 -2.56 3.19 8.99
CA LEU A 110 -3.81 3.03 8.26
C LEU A 110 -3.77 3.95 7.04
N ASP A 111 -4.20 3.43 5.90
CA ASP A 111 -4.42 4.27 4.73
C ASP A 111 -5.73 5.07 4.91
N THR A 112 -6.12 5.85 3.91
CA THR A 112 -7.34 6.66 3.99
C THR A 112 -8.62 5.82 3.96
N GLU A 113 -8.52 4.53 3.64
CA GLU A 113 -9.66 3.60 3.54
C GLU A 113 -9.74 2.63 4.72
N GLY A 114 -8.87 2.81 5.73
CA GLY A 114 -8.86 1.99 6.94
C GLY A 114 -8.10 0.67 6.79
N ASN A 115 -7.27 0.54 5.78
CA ASN A 115 -6.43 -0.65 5.61
C ASN A 115 -5.11 -0.50 6.37
N LEU A 116 -4.69 -1.59 7.02
CA LEU A 116 -3.39 -1.64 7.68
C LEU A 116 -2.30 -1.94 6.67
N ILE A 117 -1.32 -1.06 6.57
CA ILE A 117 -0.20 -1.17 5.64
C ILE A 117 1.09 -1.04 6.43
N CYS A 118 2.11 -1.77 6.01
CA CYS A 118 3.44 -1.73 6.58
C CYS A 118 4.43 -1.19 5.56
N ALA A 119 5.33 -0.30 5.98
CA ALA A 119 6.46 0.14 5.18
C ALA A 119 7.74 -0.37 5.82
N MET A 120 8.67 -0.87 5.02
CA MET A 120 9.92 -1.48 5.48
C MET A 120 11.11 -0.88 4.75
N GLN A 121 12.06 -0.36 5.49
CA GLN A 121 13.39 -0.01 4.97
C GLN A 121 14.34 -1.12 5.36
N TYR A 122 14.72 -1.96 4.39
CA TYR A 122 15.60 -3.09 4.67
C TYR A 122 17.01 -2.60 5.01
N ASP A 123 17.54 -3.08 6.11
CA ASP A 123 18.83 -2.64 6.64
C ASP A 123 19.31 -3.71 7.63
N ASN A 124 20.30 -4.50 7.23
CA ASN A 124 20.80 -5.58 8.09
C ASN A 124 21.56 -5.08 9.31
N SER A 125 21.84 -3.79 9.40
CA SER A 125 22.45 -3.17 10.58
C SER A 125 21.43 -2.64 11.59
N ALA A 126 20.12 -2.74 11.30
CA ALA A 126 19.09 -2.28 12.23
C ALA A 126 19.15 -3.05 13.56
N ARG A 127 18.96 -2.35 14.68
CA ARG A 127 19.00 -2.91 16.02
C ARG A 127 17.91 -2.34 16.90
#